data_2484791f5fa1f61b9222e912f7471040
#
_entry.id   2484791f5fa1f61b9222e912f7471040
#
_cell.length_a   1.000
_cell.length_b   1.000
_cell.length_c   1.000
_cell.angle_alpha   90.00
_cell.angle_beta   90.00
_cell.angle_gamma   90.00
#
_symmetry.space_group_name_H-M   'P 1'
#
loop_
_entity.id
_entity.type
_entity.pdbx_description
1 polymer ?
#
loop_
_entity_poly.entity_id
_entity_poly.type
_entity_poly.pdbx_seq_one_letter_code
_entity_poly.pdbx_strand_id
1 'polypeptide(L)'
;MVEIRVKVQIDAPIEKVWDVVSRVEDDPKFWNLIKSIRNISKSDNEIVRQVTLGKTDKCQQKITFLPKEAVHVLWTKGVITGEKDIVLTSLGSATLLEVKMDYNISGPARFFPGAITDELHMEAEMAVDLIKEKAEGRPHYIPMEERKMWADLIRG
;
A
#
# COMPACT_ATOMS: atom_id res chain seq x y z
N MET A 1 8.98 11.19 -12.40
CA MET A 1 7.85 10.85 -11.52
C MET A 1 7.31 9.47 -11.89
N VAL A 2 7.04 8.65 -10.89
CA VAL A 2 6.46 7.32 -11.10
C VAL A 2 4.98 7.38 -10.75
N GLU A 3 4.13 7.01 -11.71
CA GLU A 3 2.69 6.96 -11.51
C GLU A 3 2.21 5.52 -11.58
N ILE A 4 1.50 5.08 -10.54
CA ILE A 4 0.95 3.73 -10.45
C ILE A 4 -0.55 3.85 -10.15
N ARG A 5 -1.36 3.07 -10.85
CA ARG A 5 -2.80 2.98 -10.60
C ARG A 5 -3.22 1.53 -10.69
N VAL A 6 -3.79 1.04 -9.60
CA VAL A 6 -4.36 -0.30 -9.56
C VAL A 6 -5.74 -0.24 -8.91
N LYS A 7 -6.61 -1.17 -9.29
CA LYS A 7 -7.94 -1.26 -8.70
C LYS A 7 -8.39 -2.71 -8.64
N VAL A 8 -9.26 -2.99 -7.68
CA VAL A 8 -9.85 -4.31 -7.51
C VAL A 8 -11.24 -4.16 -6.93
N GLN A 9 -12.15 -5.04 -7.35
CA GLN A 9 -13.45 -5.14 -6.70
C GLN A 9 -13.36 -6.18 -5.59
N ILE A 10 -13.77 -5.77 -4.39
CA ILE A 10 -13.76 -6.60 -3.19
C ILE A 10 -15.19 -6.99 -2.87
N ASP A 11 -15.43 -8.29 -2.71
CA ASP A 11 -16.74 -8.83 -2.41
C ASP A 11 -17.02 -8.78 -0.91
N ALA A 12 -17.02 -7.55 -0.38
CA ALA A 12 -17.30 -7.24 1.00
C ALA A 12 -17.81 -5.79 1.09
N PRO A 13 -18.68 -5.48 2.06
CA PRO A 13 -19.19 -4.12 2.22
C PRO A 13 -18.09 -3.15 2.68
N ILE A 14 -18.32 -1.87 2.45
CA ILE A 14 -17.30 -0.83 2.68
C ILE A 14 -16.78 -0.79 4.13
N GLU A 15 -17.62 -1.13 5.10
CA GLU A 15 -17.23 -1.17 6.51
C GLU A 15 -16.10 -2.19 6.75
N LYS A 16 -16.21 -3.37 6.14
CA LYS A 16 -15.18 -4.41 6.26
C LYS A 16 -13.88 -4.03 5.55
N VAL A 17 -14.00 -3.44 4.36
CA VAL A 17 -12.82 -2.99 3.63
C VAL A 17 -12.14 -1.85 4.37
N TRP A 18 -12.91 -0.91 4.91
CA TRP A 18 -12.37 0.17 5.72
C TRP A 18 -11.61 -0.35 6.93
N ASP A 19 -12.15 -1.34 7.64
CA ASP A 19 -11.48 -1.96 8.78
C ASP A 19 -10.09 -2.52 8.42
N VAL A 20 -9.92 -3.01 7.20
CA VAL A 20 -8.63 -3.53 6.75
C VAL A 20 -7.68 -2.38 6.40
N VAL A 21 -8.10 -1.46 5.53
CA VAL A 21 -7.20 -0.42 5.00
C VAL A 21 -6.87 0.67 6.01
N SER A 22 -7.75 0.92 6.98
CA SER A 22 -7.51 1.95 7.99
C SER A 22 -6.53 1.51 9.08
N ARG A 23 -6.26 0.21 9.20
CA ARG A 23 -5.26 -0.30 10.15
C ARG A 23 -3.88 -0.22 9.53
N VAL A 24 -3.35 0.99 9.48
CA VAL A 24 -2.07 1.25 8.82
C VAL A 24 -0.88 0.65 9.57
N GLU A 25 -1.03 0.25 10.81
CA GLU A 25 -0.05 -0.54 11.55
C GLU A 25 0.18 -1.92 10.92
N ASP A 26 -0.76 -2.40 10.12
CA ASP A 26 -0.66 -3.68 9.41
C ASP A 26 -0.04 -3.53 8.01
N ASP A 27 0.35 -2.32 7.61
CA ASP A 27 0.94 -2.08 6.28
C ASP A 27 2.07 -3.04 5.91
N PRO A 28 2.99 -3.43 6.82
CA PRO A 28 4.02 -4.40 6.46
C PRO A 28 3.49 -5.75 5.99
N LYS A 29 2.25 -6.10 6.34
CA LYS A 29 1.62 -7.35 5.92
C LYS A 29 1.11 -7.29 4.48
N PHE A 30 0.83 -6.10 3.97
CA PHE A 30 0.27 -5.89 2.64
C PHE A 30 1.28 -5.24 1.68
N TRP A 31 2.05 -4.28 2.17
CA TRP A 31 2.99 -3.48 1.38
C TRP A 31 4.42 -3.96 1.65
N ASN A 32 4.93 -4.77 0.72
CA ASN A 32 6.20 -5.47 0.90
C ASN A 32 7.41 -4.55 1.12
N LEU A 33 7.39 -3.34 0.57
CA LEU A 33 8.49 -2.39 0.77
C LEU A 33 8.62 -1.93 2.21
N ILE A 34 7.51 -1.84 2.94
CA ILE A 34 7.51 -1.34 4.31
C ILE A 34 7.89 -2.49 5.26
N LYS A 35 9.07 -2.40 5.87
CA LYS A 35 9.60 -3.46 6.75
C LYS A 35 9.31 -3.19 8.21
N SER A 36 9.31 -1.93 8.63
CA SER A 36 8.99 -1.56 10.01
C SER A 36 8.41 -0.15 10.07
N ILE A 37 7.70 0.12 11.16
CA ILE A 37 6.98 1.37 11.37
C ILE A 37 7.27 1.87 12.79
N ARG A 38 7.49 3.18 12.91
CA ARG A 38 7.58 3.86 14.20
C ARG A 38 6.73 5.12 14.16
N ASN A 39 5.67 5.16 14.95
CA ASN A 39 4.82 6.34 15.04
C ASN A 39 5.54 7.48 15.74
N ILE A 40 5.46 8.68 15.17
CA ILE A 40 6.01 9.91 15.74
C ILE A 40 4.92 10.69 16.47
N SER A 41 3.77 10.86 15.82
CA SER A 41 2.62 11.51 16.43
C SER A 41 1.33 10.92 15.89
N LYS A 42 0.26 11.03 16.68
CA LYS A 42 -1.05 10.49 16.32
C LYS A 42 -2.14 11.41 16.85
N SER A 43 -3.11 11.71 16.00
CA SER A 43 -4.34 12.40 16.36
C SER A 43 -5.54 11.59 15.85
N ASP A 44 -6.74 12.11 15.95
CA ASP A 44 -7.95 11.35 15.60
C ASP A 44 -7.99 10.90 14.15
N ASN A 45 -7.52 11.73 13.22
CA ASN A 45 -7.58 11.45 11.78
C ASN A 45 -6.24 11.53 11.08
N GLU A 46 -5.13 11.60 11.83
CA GLU A 46 -3.81 11.78 11.24
C GLU A 46 -2.73 11.05 12.03
N ILE A 47 -1.78 10.45 11.31
CA ILE A 47 -0.60 9.82 11.89
C ILE A 47 0.61 10.35 11.13
N VAL A 48 1.64 10.78 11.90
CA VAL A 48 2.98 11.01 11.36
C VAL A 48 3.86 9.87 11.84
N ARG A 49 4.55 9.21 10.91
CA ARG A 49 5.36 8.04 11.25
C ARG A 49 6.62 7.95 10.41
N GLN A 50 7.58 7.19 10.92
CA GLN A 50 8.76 6.78 10.18
C GLN A 50 8.55 5.34 9.72
N VAL A 51 8.84 5.07 8.46
CA VAL A 51 8.85 3.71 7.92
C VAL A 51 10.25 3.37 7.44
N THR A 52 10.61 2.09 7.57
CA THR A 52 11.88 1.59 7.04
C THR A 52 11.58 0.77 5.80
N LEU A 53 12.22 1.13 4.70
CA LEU A 53 12.15 0.41 3.43
C LEU A 53 13.41 -0.43 3.27
N GLY A 54 13.24 -1.67 2.82
CA GLY A 54 14.38 -2.57 2.69
C GLY A 54 15.09 -2.75 4.02
N LYS A 55 16.44 -2.63 4.02
CA LYS A 55 17.23 -2.85 5.23
C LYS A 55 17.46 -1.58 6.04
N THR A 56 17.67 -0.45 5.38
CA THR A 56 18.18 0.75 6.04
C THR A 56 17.51 2.05 5.65
N ASP A 57 16.76 2.09 4.54
CA ASP A 57 16.17 3.33 4.04
C ASP A 57 14.99 3.77 4.90
N LYS A 58 15.11 4.93 5.51
CA LYS A 58 14.06 5.49 6.35
C LYS A 58 13.35 6.62 5.64
N CYS A 59 12.03 6.55 5.65
CA CYS A 59 11.17 7.57 5.08
C CYS A 59 10.18 8.05 6.14
N GLN A 60 9.67 9.26 5.97
CA GLN A 60 8.64 9.79 6.84
C GLN A 60 7.34 9.91 6.06
N GLN A 61 6.25 9.53 6.70
CA GLN A 61 4.92 9.61 6.13
C GLN A 61 3.98 10.40 7.03
N LYS A 62 3.05 11.10 6.39
CA LYS A 62 1.89 11.69 7.05
C LYS A 62 0.66 11.04 6.48
N ILE A 63 -0.12 10.37 7.32
CA ILE A 63 -1.31 9.64 6.91
C ILE A 63 -2.54 10.37 7.40
N THR A 64 -3.47 10.64 6.50
CA THR A 64 -4.76 11.25 6.82
C THR A 64 -5.88 10.28 6.51
N PHE A 65 -6.81 10.13 7.45
CA PHE A 65 -7.95 9.23 7.31
C PHE A 65 -9.22 10.00 6.98
N LEU A 66 -9.90 9.58 5.92
CA LEU A 66 -11.23 10.03 5.56
C LEU A 66 -12.14 8.80 5.69
N PRO A 67 -12.82 8.59 6.84
CA PRO A 67 -13.51 7.34 7.14
C PRO A 67 -14.43 6.86 6.03
N LYS A 68 -14.23 5.60 5.62
CA LYS A 68 -14.97 4.91 4.55
C LYS A 68 -14.82 5.54 3.15
N GLU A 69 -13.94 6.55 3.01
CA GLU A 69 -13.70 7.19 1.73
C GLU A 69 -12.28 6.98 1.24
N ALA A 70 -11.30 7.30 2.07
CA ALA A 70 -9.91 7.22 1.63
C ALA A 70 -8.91 7.19 2.80
N VAL A 71 -7.75 6.61 2.52
CA VAL A 71 -6.53 6.78 3.31
C VAL A 71 -5.54 7.51 2.41
N HIS A 72 -5.15 8.71 2.79
CA HIS A 72 -4.20 9.52 2.06
C HIS A 72 -2.83 9.43 2.75
N VAL A 73 -1.80 9.05 2.01
CA VAL A 73 -0.44 8.92 2.51
C VAL A 73 0.45 9.90 1.77
N LEU A 74 1.01 10.84 2.51
CA LEU A 74 2.01 11.77 1.99
C LEU A 74 3.39 11.32 2.46
N TRP A 75 4.27 11.00 1.52
CA TRP A 75 5.66 10.71 1.80
C TRP A 75 6.43 12.02 1.83
N THR A 76 6.89 12.42 3.01
CA THR A 76 7.46 13.77 3.21
C THR A 76 8.97 13.81 3.16
N LYS A 77 9.66 12.72 3.56
CA LYS A 77 11.13 12.66 3.60
C LYS A 77 11.61 11.25 3.27
N GLY A 78 12.75 11.16 2.60
CA GLY A 78 13.43 9.91 2.31
C GLY A 78 13.64 9.69 0.83
N VAL A 79 14.00 8.46 0.46
CA VAL A 79 14.26 8.07 -0.94
C VAL A 79 12.99 8.11 -1.78
N ILE A 80 11.82 8.02 -1.15
CA ILE A 80 10.52 8.20 -1.80
C ILE A 80 9.87 9.45 -1.22
N THR A 81 9.38 10.32 -2.10
CA THR A 81 8.48 11.42 -1.74
C THR A 81 7.30 11.40 -2.69
N GLY A 82 6.19 12.02 -2.30
CA GLY A 82 4.98 12.05 -3.11
C GLY A 82 3.76 11.53 -2.37
N GLU A 83 2.81 11.01 -3.10
CA GLU A 83 1.50 10.69 -2.55
C GLU A 83 1.05 9.28 -2.91
N LYS A 84 0.31 8.67 -1.97
CA LYS A 84 -0.44 7.44 -2.21
C LYS A 84 -1.85 7.63 -1.68
N ASP A 85 -2.84 7.40 -2.52
CA ASP A 85 -4.24 7.44 -2.14
C ASP A 85 -4.85 6.05 -2.26
N ILE A 86 -5.50 5.60 -1.19
CA ILE A 86 -6.31 4.39 -1.18
C ILE A 86 -7.75 4.87 -1.10
N VAL A 87 -8.50 4.67 -2.18
CA VAL A 87 -9.85 5.22 -2.33
C VAL A 87 -10.87 4.10 -2.38
N LEU A 88 -11.92 4.22 -1.58
CA LEU A 88 -13.00 3.24 -1.51
C LEU A 88 -14.27 3.82 -2.10
N THR A 89 -14.96 3.02 -2.92
CA THR A 89 -16.28 3.36 -3.45
C THR A 89 -17.23 2.20 -3.15
N SER A 90 -18.32 2.49 -2.43
CA SER A 90 -19.32 1.47 -2.12
C SER A 90 -20.10 1.08 -3.36
N LEU A 91 -20.23 -0.22 -3.59
CA LEU A 91 -21.08 -0.80 -4.62
C LEU A 91 -22.23 -1.59 -3.98
N GLY A 92 -22.62 -1.19 -2.74
CA GLY A 92 -23.61 -1.92 -1.96
C GLY A 92 -22.98 -3.05 -1.16
N SER A 93 -23.16 -4.29 -1.58
CA SER A 93 -22.55 -5.45 -0.90
C SER A 93 -21.07 -5.65 -1.26
N ALA A 94 -20.57 -4.93 -2.25
CA ALA A 94 -19.18 -4.96 -2.68
C ALA A 94 -18.58 -3.56 -2.60
N THR A 95 -17.25 -3.49 -2.74
CA THR A 95 -16.49 -2.25 -2.68
C THR A 95 -15.46 -2.21 -3.80
N LEU A 96 -15.35 -1.06 -4.47
CA LEU A 96 -14.25 -0.81 -5.38
C LEU A 96 -13.11 -0.18 -4.58
N LEU A 97 -11.94 -0.81 -4.63
CA LEU A 97 -10.71 -0.30 -4.04
C LEU A 97 -9.80 0.19 -5.16
N GLU A 98 -9.38 1.45 -5.09
CA GLU A 98 -8.43 2.02 -6.03
C GLU A 98 -7.22 2.54 -5.27
N VAL A 99 -6.02 2.26 -5.80
CA VAL A 99 -4.77 2.80 -5.27
C VAL A 99 -4.11 3.62 -6.35
N LYS A 100 -3.77 4.86 -5.99
CA LYS A 100 -3.06 5.79 -6.86
C LYS A 100 -1.77 6.18 -6.16
N MET A 101 -0.63 6.03 -6.85
CA MET A 101 0.68 6.41 -6.31
C MET A 101 1.38 7.33 -7.30
N ASP A 102 1.79 8.49 -6.81
CA ASP A 102 2.56 9.46 -7.57
C ASP A 102 3.84 9.73 -6.77
N TYR A 103 4.93 9.07 -7.16
CA TYR A 103 6.17 9.08 -6.40
C TYR A 103 7.32 9.72 -7.14
N ASN A 104 8.14 10.45 -6.38
CA ASN A 104 9.47 10.87 -6.79
C ASN A 104 10.48 9.99 -6.08
N ILE A 105 11.39 9.40 -6.84
CA ILE A 105 12.41 8.50 -6.32
C ILE A 105 13.75 9.22 -6.38
N SER A 106 14.49 9.23 -5.26
CA SER A 106 15.85 9.76 -5.19
C SER A 106 16.85 8.63 -4.98
N GLY A 107 18.14 8.97 -5.01
CA GLY A 107 19.21 7.98 -4.87
C GLY A 107 19.51 7.24 -6.18
N PRO A 108 20.30 6.14 -6.12
CA PRO A 108 20.72 5.40 -7.31
C PRO A 108 19.56 4.82 -8.11
N ALA A 109 18.46 4.47 -7.47
CA ALA A 109 17.28 3.89 -8.11
C ALA A 109 16.66 4.82 -9.15
N ARG A 110 16.84 6.14 -9.05
CA ARG A 110 16.31 7.12 -10.01
C ARG A 110 16.80 6.93 -11.42
N PHE A 111 17.93 6.22 -11.60
CA PHE A 111 18.52 5.95 -12.90
C PHE A 111 17.87 4.76 -13.63
N PHE A 112 16.99 4.04 -12.96
CA PHE A 112 16.32 2.85 -13.50
C PHE A 112 14.79 2.97 -13.38
N PRO A 113 14.17 4.01 -13.99
CA PRO A 113 12.76 4.29 -13.76
C PRO A 113 11.82 3.18 -14.21
N GLY A 114 12.15 2.48 -15.29
CA GLY A 114 11.31 1.37 -15.76
C GLY A 114 11.25 0.21 -14.80
N ALA A 115 12.41 -0.20 -14.28
CA ALA A 115 12.48 -1.29 -13.31
C ALA A 115 11.73 -0.95 -12.01
N ILE A 116 11.85 0.30 -11.56
CA ILE A 116 11.16 0.76 -10.34
C ILE A 116 9.65 0.80 -10.56
N THR A 117 9.20 1.31 -11.69
CA THR A 117 7.78 1.35 -12.02
C THR A 117 7.19 -0.05 -12.00
N ASP A 118 7.85 -1.01 -12.62
CA ASP A 118 7.38 -2.40 -12.65
C ASP A 118 7.32 -3.00 -11.25
N GLU A 119 8.33 -2.77 -10.43
CA GLU A 119 8.39 -3.29 -9.06
C GLU A 119 7.29 -2.68 -8.18
N LEU A 120 7.10 -1.37 -8.25
CA LEU A 120 6.06 -0.69 -7.48
C LEU A 120 4.66 -1.09 -7.93
N HIS A 121 4.47 -1.26 -9.24
CA HIS A 121 3.19 -1.71 -9.78
C HIS A 121 2.85 -3.11 -9.27
N MET A 122 3.83 -4.02 -9.30
CA MET A 122 3.63 -5.36 -8.79
C MET A 122 3.34 -5.37 -7.29
N GLU A 123 4.05 -4.56 -6.51
CA GLU A 123 3.79 -4.42 -5.08
C GLU A 123 2.35 -3.99 -4.84
N ALA A 124 1.89 -2.99 -5.60
CA ALA A 124 0.52 -2.48 -5.46
C ALA A 124 -0.52 -3.54 -5.82
N GLU A 125 -0.31 -4.30 -6.89
CA GLU A 125 -1.20 -5.39 -7.26
C GLU A 125 -1.27 -6.47 -6.20
N MET A 126 -0.12 -6.86 -5.65
CA MET A 126 -0.08 -7.84 -4.56
C MET A 126 -0.77 -7.32 -3.30
N ALA A 127 -0.57 -6.04 -2.97
CA ALA A 127 -1.18 -5.43 -1.81
C ALA A 127 -2.71 -5.43 -1.90
N VAL A 128 -3.26 -5.01 -3.04
CA VAL A 128 -4.73 -4.97 -3.20
C VAL A 128 -5.33 -6.38 -3.19
N ASP A 129 -4.62 -7.38 -3.72
CA ASP A 129 -5.07 -8.77 -3.65
C ASP A 129 -5.10 -9.29 -2.21
N LEU A 130 -4.09 -8.99 -1.42
CA LEU A 130 -4.02 -9.37 -0.01
C LEU A 130 -5.12 -8.67 0.80
N ILE A 131 -5.35 -7.38 0.54
CA ILE A 131 -6.43 -6.62 1.17
C ILE A 131 -7.79 -7.25 0.84
N LYS A 132 -7.99 -7.58 -0.44
CA LYS A 132 -9.22 -8.24 -0.90
C LYS A 132 -9.46 -9.56 -0.15
N GLU A 133 -8.46 -10.42 -0.08
CA GLU A 133 -8.58 -11.69 0.63
C GLU A 133 -8.89 -11.50 2.11
N LYS A 134 -8.23 -10.55 2.74
CA LYS A 134 -8.45 -10.26 4.16
C LYS A 134 -9.88 -9.77 4.40
N ALA A 135 -10.36 -8.83 3.57
CA ALA A 135 -11.71 -8.26 3.71
C ALA A 135 -12.80 -9.30 3.41
N GLU A 136 -12.56 -10.19 2.46
CA GLU A 136 -13.50 -11.25 2.10
C GLU A 136 -13.48 -12.43 3.08
N GLY A 137 -12.50 -12.48 3.99
CA GLY A 137 -12.38 -13.55 4.97
C GLY A 137 -12.05 -14.90 4.34
N ARG A 138 -11.25 -14.91 3.27
CA ARG A 138 -10.91 -16.15 2.58
C ARG A 138 -10.03 -17.06 3.45
N PRO A 139 -10.33 -18.35 3.52
CA PRO A 139 -9.55 -19.28 4.36
C PRO A 139 -8.18 -19.65 3.77
N HIS A 140 -7.94 -19.43 2.49
CA HIS A 140 -6.68 -19.77 1.81
C HIS A 140 -5.84 -18.54 1.57
N TYR A 141 -5.19 -18.09 2.64
CA TYR A 141 -4.28 -16.96 2.59
C TYR A 141 -2.87 -17.46 2.22
N ILE A 142 -2.30 -16.92 1.15
CA ILE A 142 -0.92 -17.20 0.76
C ILE A 142 -0.05 -16.04 1.27
N PRO A 143 0.96 -16.34 2.13
CA PRO A 143 1.86 -15.30 2.63
C PRO A 143 2.53 -14.52 1.51
N MET A 144 2.83 -13.24 1.75
CA MET A 144 3.41 -12.35 0.74
C MET A 144 4.73 -12.89 0.18
N GLU A 145 5.59 -13.44 1.03
CA GLU A 145 6.87 -14.02 0.61
C GLU A 145 6.68 -15.15 -0.39
N GLU A 146 5.70 -16.01 -0.15
CA GLU A 146 5.38 -17.11 -1.05
C GLU A 146 4.82 -16.62 -2.37
N ARG A 147 3.96 -15.61 -2.34
CA ARG A 147 3.41 -14.98 -3.55
C ARG A 147 4.52 -14.34 -4.39
N LYS A 148 5.46 -13.68 -3.74
CA LYS A 148 6.60 -13.06 -4.42
C LYS A 148 7.45 -14.12 -5.11
N MET A 149 7.68 -15.24 -4.45
CA MET A 149 8.41 -16.36 -5.03
C MET A 149 7.71 -16.92 -6.27
N TRP A 150 6.39 -17.09 -6.22
CA TRP A 150 5.62 -17.52 -7.39
C TRP A 150 5.71 -16.53 -8.54
N ALA A 151 5.61 -15.23 -8.24
CA ALA A 151 5.73 -14.19 -9.25
C ALA A 151 7.10 -14.22 -9.93
N ASP A 152 8.17 -14.40 -9.15
CA ASP A 152 9.54 -14.48 -9.69
C ASP A 152 9.71 -15.72 -10.57
N LEU A 153 9.13 -16.85 -10.20
CA LEU A 153 9.16 -18.08 -11.01
C LEU A 153 8.43 -17.90 -12.34
N ILE A 154 7.30 -17.23 -12.34
CA ILE A 154 6.51 -16.99 -13.56
C ILE A 154 7.25 -16.06 -14.51
N ARG A 155 7.95 -15.08 -13.97
CA ARG A 155 8.72 -14.13 -14.77
C ARG A 155 9.98 -14.76 -15.38
N GLY A 156 10.50 -15.77 -14.72
CA GLY A 156 11.67 -16.59 -15.08
C GLY A 156 12.51 -16.07 -16.09
#